data_a72f044a3e8d043449ddd9472327983c
#
_entry.id   a72f044a3e8d043449ddd9472327983c
#
_cell.length_a   1.000
_cell.length_b   1.000
_cell.length_c   1.000
_cell.angle_alpha   90.00
_cell.angle_beta   90.00
_cell.angle_gamma   90.00
#
_symmetry.space_group_name_H-M   'P 1'
#
loop_
_entity.id
_entity.type
_entity.pdbx_description
1 polymer ?
#
loop_
_entity_poly.entity_id
_entity_poly.type
_entity_poly.pdbx_seq_one_letter_code
_entity_poly.pdbx_strand_id
1 'polypeptide(L)'
;MTTQSKSLRLATDLAEHPYAWPGGYPRFAVADDGQAICPACCRDERESIATTCGYDGWCVIALDVNWEDPELLCSVCNKSIETAYP
;
A
#
# COMPACT_ATOMS: atom_id res chain seq x y z
N MET A 1 8.39 22.14 -13.12
CA MET A 1 7.79 21.84 -11.82
C MET A 1 7.58 20.36 -11.68
N THR A 2 8.06 19.80 -10.61
CA THR A 2 7.91 18.39 -10.39
C THR A 2 6.64 18.15 -9.57
N THR A 3 5.69 17.45 -10.16
CA THR A 3 4.51 17.05 -9.46
C THR A 3 4.85 15.75 -8.72
N GLN A 4 4.60 15.72 -7.43
CA GLN A 4 4.76 14.50 -6.69
C GLN A 4 3.85 13.45 -7.31
N SER A 5 4.37 12.25 -7.56
CA SER A 5 3.60 11.22 -8.21
C SER A 5 2.43 10.80 -7.31
N LYS A 6 1.33 10.41 -7.93
CA LYS A 6 0.18 9.88 -7.20
C LYS A 6 0.58 8.65 -6.40
N SER A 7 1.46 7.82 -6.97
CA SER A 7 1.98 6.63 -6.31
C SER A 7 2.65 6.98 -4.97
N LEU A 8 3.55 7.96 -4.99
CA LEU A 8 4.24 8.38 -3.77
C LEU A 8 3.28 8.98 -2.76
N ARG A 9 2.32 9.77 -3.22
CA ARG A 9 1.34 10.38 -2.31
C ARG A 9 0.49 9.34 -1.61
N LEU A 10 0.04 8.32 -2.34
CA LEU A 10 -0.76 7.24 -1.76
C LEU A 10 0.08 6.42 -0.78
N ALA A 11 1.31 6.09 -1.15
CA ALA A 11 2.18 5.32 -0.27
C ALA A 11 2.52 6.08 1.01
N THR A 12 2.76 7.39 0.90
CA THR A 12 3.04 8.24 2.06
C THR A 12 1.83 8.31 2.98
N ASP A 13 0.63 8.49 2.41
CA ASP A 13 -0.60 8.51 3.20
C ASP A 13 -0.78 7.19 3.95
N LEU A 14 -0.57 6.07 3.28
CA LEU A 14 -0.71 4.78 3.93
C LEU A 14 0.33 4.58 5.03
N ALA A 15 1.58 4.99 4.79
CA ALA A 15 2.65 4.85 5.79
C ALA A 15 2.38 5.68 7.03
N GLU A 16 1.81 6.85 6.87
CA GLU A 16 1.47 7.73 8.00
C GLU A 16 0.17 7.34 8.67
N HIS A 17 -0.77 6.80 7.92
CA HIS A 17 -2.11 6.45 8.40
C HIS A 17 -2.48 5.04 7.97
N PRO A 18 -1.84 4.02 8.57
CA PRO A 18 -2.08 2.63 8.15
C PRO A 18 -3.46 2.09 8.50
N TYR A 19 -4.23 2.84 9.28
CA TYR A 19 -5.58 2.44 9.66
C TYR A 19 -6.58 3.51 9.28
N ALA A 20 -7.72 3.08 8.71
CA ALA A 20 -8.78 3.99 8.33
C ALA A 20 -9.60 4.43 9.55
N TRP A 21 -9.96 5.69 9.62
CA TRP A 21 -10.81 6.25 10.67
C TRP A 21 -12.18 6.61 10.12
N PRO A 22 -13.24 6.50 10.94
CA PRO A 22 -13.25 5.88 12.27
C PRO A 22 -13.21 4.35 12.18
N GLY A 23 -12.77 3.69 13.24
CA GLY A 23 -12.82 2.24 13.33
C GLY A 23 -11.48 1.53 13.31
N GLY A 24 -10.43 2.18 12.82
CA GLY A 24 -9.09 1.60 12.81
C GLY A 24 -8.94 0.41 11.86
N TYR A 25 -9.58 0.45 10.70
CA TYR A 25 -9.53 -0.67 9.74
C TYR A 25 -8.18 -0.71 9.02
N PRO A 26 -7.51 -1.88 8.97
CA PRO A 26 -6.20 -1.98 8.31
C PRO A 26 -6.29 -1.66 6.82
N ARG A 27 -5.37 -0.84 6.35
CA ARG A 27 -5.31 -0.43 4.94
C ARG A 27 -4.09 -1.04 4.27
N PHE A 28 -4.15 -1.16 2.96
CA PHE A 28 -3.01 -1.61 2.17
C PHE A 28 -3.01 -0.88 0.83
N ALA A 29 -1.86 -0.89 0.17
CA ALA A 29 -1.72 -0.26 -1.14
C ALA A 29 -1.96 -1.30 -2.23
N VAL A 30 -2.56 -0.84 -3.34
CA VAL A 30 -2.77 -1.65 -4.53
C VAL A 30 -1.86 -1.11 -5.62
N ALA A 31 -0.98 -1.95 -6.14
CA ALA A 31 -0.09 -1.59 -7.24
C ALA A 31 -0.80 -1.79 -8.59
N ASP A 32 -0.22 -1.23 -9.63
CA ASP A 32 -0.83 -1.28 -10.96
C ASP A 32 -0.82 -2.68 -11.59
N ASP A 33 -0.09 -3.62 -11.00
CA ASP A 33 -0.12 -5.03 -11.41
C ASP A 33 -1.13 -5.85 -10.61
N GLY A 34 -1.92 -5.20 -9.75
CA GLY A 34 -2.91 -5.87 -8.93
C GLY A 34 -2.37 -6.43 -7.62
N GLN A 35 -1.12 -6.22 -7.32
CA GLN A 35 -0.50 -6.74 -6.10
C GLN A 35 -0.78 -5.82 -4.91
N ALA A 36 -0.76 -6.39 -3.70
CA ALA A 36 -0.94 -5.64 -2.47
C ALA A 36 0.42 -5.35 -1.83
N ILE A 37 0.55 -4.17 -1.22
CA ILE A 37 1.76 -3.77 -0.50
C ILE A 37 1.34 -3.28 0.88
N CYS A 38 1.96 -3.83 1.93
CA CYS A 38 1.62 -3.45 3.30
C CYS A 38 2.19 -2.08 3.65
N PRO A 39 1.63 -1.41 4.69
CA PRO A 39 2.11 -0.07 5.08
C PRO A 39 3.60 0.00 5.40
N ALA A 40 4.14 -1.02 6.06
CA ALA A 40 5.56 -1.03 6.41
C ALA A 40 6.44 -1.05 5.16
N CYS A 41 6.07 -1.82 4.15
CA CYS A 41 6.81 -1.86 2.90
C CYS A 41 6.67 -0.56 2.12
N CYS A 42 5.49 0.07 2.16
CA CYS A 42 5.31 1.39 1.55
C CYS A 42 6.27 2.41 2.16
N ARG A 43 6.46 2.35 3.48
CA ARG A 43 7.39 3.24 4.17
C ARG A 43 8.83 2.92 3.81
N ASP A 44 9.20 1.63 3.86
CA ASP A 44 10.59 1.21 3.68
C ASP A 44 11.05 1.32 2.21
N GLU A 45 10.13 1.12 1.28
CA GLU A 45 10.43 1.13 -0.16
C GLU A 45 9.94 2.41 -0.84
N ARG A 46 9.86 3.48 -0.09
CA ARG A 46 9.31 4.75 -0.58
C ARG A 46 10.06 5.27 -1.81
N GLU A 47 11.38 5.09 -1.86
CA GLU A 47 12.16 5.54 -3.00
C GLU A 47 11.81 4.80 -4.28
N SER A 48 11.64 3.48 -4.20
CA SER A 48 11.25 2.67 -5.35
C SER A 48 9.87 3.09 -5.85
N ILE A 49 8.95 3.36 -4.93
CA ILE A 49 7.60 3.80 -5.28
C ILE A 49 7.64 5.20 -5.91
N ALA A 50 8.48 6.08 -5.40
CA ALA A 50 8.59 7.45 -5.90
C ALA A 50 9.18 7.51 -7.30
N THR A 51 10.05 6.58 -7.66
CA THR A 51 10.77 6.60 -8.93
C THR A 51 10.19 5.65 -9.98
N THR A 52 9.08 4.99 -9.65
CA THR A 52 8.47 4.03 -10.58
C THR A 52 7.98 4.71 -11.86
N CYS A 53 8.16 4.02 -12.98
CA CYS A 53 7.61 4.42 -14.27
C CYS A 53 6.33 3.65 -14.59
N GLY A 54 5.86 2.84 -13.67
CA GLY A 54 4.72 1.95 -13.86
C GLY A 54 5.15 0.56 -14.32
N TYR A 55 4.27 -0.42 -14.11
CA TYR A 55 4.45 -1.80 -14.57
C TYR A 55 5.61 -2.54 -13.92
N ASP A 56 6.15 -2.03 -12.82
CA ASP A 56 7.25 -2.67 -12.09
C ASP A 56 6.84 -3.17 -10.70
N GLY A 57 5.56 -3.11 -10.38
CA GLY A 57 5.04 -3.53 -9.09
C GLY A 57 5.16 -2.49 -7.99
N TRP A 58 5.72 -1.32 -8.29
CA TRP A 58 5.89 -0.25 -7.30
C TRP A 58 4.93 0.91 -7.51
N CYS A 59 4.17 0.91 -8.61
CA CYS A 59 3.25 2.00 -8.91
C CYS A 59 1.94 1.81 -8.14
N VAL A 60 1.80 2.51 -7.04
CA VAL A 60 0.58 2.46 -6.21
C VAL A 60 -0.51 3.27 -6.89
N ILE A 61 -1.64 2.63 -7.18
CA ILE A 61 -2.76 3.27 -7.86
C ILE A 61 -3.96 3.50 -6.96
N ALA A 62 -4.03 2.82 -5.81
CA ALA A 62 -5.16 2.94 -4.90
C ALA A 62 -4.78 2.46 -3.51
N LEU A 63 -5.58 2.82 -2.53
CA LEU A 63 -5.52 2.28 -1.18
C LEU A 63 -6.85 1.59 -0.90
N ASP A 64 -6.81 0.51 -0.14
CA ASP A 64 -8.02 -0.25 0.18
C ASP A 64 -7.93 -0.76 1.61
N VAL A 65 -9.03 -1.32 2.11
CA VAL A 65 -9.11 -1.91 3.44
C VAL A 65 -9.21 -3.41 3.30
N ASN A 66 -8.41 -4.14 4.06
CA ASN A 66 -8.51 -5.59 4.08
C ASN A 66 -9.56 -6.00 5.12
N TRP A 67 -10.79 -6.15 4.66
CA TRP A 67 -11.92 -6.42 5.55
C TRP A 67 -11.83 -7.79 6.20
N GLU A 68 -11.62 -8.85 5.43
CA GLU A 68 -11.65 -10.19 5.99
C GLU A 68 -10.92 -11.25 5.15
N ASP A 69 -9.92 -10.85 4.39
CA ASP A 69 -9.13 -11.80 3.60
C ASP A 69 -7.84 -12.17 4.35
N PRO A 70 -7.84 -13.31 5.07
CA PRO A 70 -6.66 -13.72 5.84
C PRO A 70 -5.52 -14.24 4.98
N GLU A 71 -5.78 -14.46 3.68
CA GLU A 71 -4.78 -14.98 2.75
C GLU A 71 -4.14 -13.87 1.92
N LEU A 72 -4.51 -12.62 2.15
CA LEU A 72 -3.92 -11.50 1.43
C LEU A 72 -2.50 -11.26 1.93
N LEU A 73 -1.54 -11.40 1.03
CA LEU A 73 -0.13 -11.24 1.36
C LEU A 73 0.46 -10.02 0.70
N CYS A 74 1.41 -9.39 1.38
CA CYS A 74 2.19 -8.32 0.80
C CYS A 74 3.12 -8.89 -0.26
N SER A 75 3.14 -8.30 -1.46
CA SER A 75 3.97 -8.77 -2.55
C SER A 75 5.47 -8.54 -2.32
N VAL A 76 5.82 -7.70 -1.37
CA VAL A 76 7.22 -7.36 -1.09
C VAL A 76 7.81 -8.23 0.00
N CYS A 77 7.16 -8.31 1.16
CA CYS A 77 7.69 -9.05 2.31
C CYS A 77 7.03 -10.42 2.52
N ASN A 78 5.98 -10.73 1.78
CA ASN A 78 5.22 -11.98 1.86
C ASN A 78 4.56 -12.24 3.21
N LYS A 79 4.41 -11.20 4.03
CA LYS A 79 3.68 -11.32 5.29
C LYS A 79 2.21 -11.08 5.05
N SER A 80 1.39 -11.73 5.89
CA SER A 80 -0.05 -11.52 5.82
C SER A 80 -0.39 -10.07 6.14
N ILE A 81 -1.30 -9.51 5.35
CA ILE A 81 -1.83 -8.17 5.64
C ILE A 81 -2.94 -8.32 6.66
N GLU A 82 -2.88 -7.51 7.71
CA GLU A 82 -3.84 -7.54 8.80
C GLU A 82 -5.27 -7.39 8.27
N THR A 83 -6.21 -8.12 8.86
CA THR A 83 -7.63 -8.03 8.49
C THR A 83 -8.40 -7.21 9.53
N ALA A 84 -9.45 -6.54 9.07
CA ALA A 84 -10.35 -5.80 9.97
C ALA A 84 -11.16 -6.76 10.84
N TYR A 85 -11.55 -7.89 10.27
CA TYR A 85 -12.30 -8.93 10.97
C TYR A 85 -11.50 -10.22 10.93
N PRO A 86 -11.15 -10.76 12.10
CA PRO A 86 -10.38 -12.00 12.15
C PRO A 86 -11.18 -13.23 11.70
#